data_e9c5243fc0a76bc30b69c999ca223bef
#
_entry.id   e9c5243fc0a76bc30b69c999ca223bef
#
_cell.length_a   1.000
_cell.length_b   1.000
_cell.length_c   1.000
_cell.angle_alpha   90.00
_cell.angle_beta   90.00
_cell.angle_gamma   90.00
#
_symmetry.space_group_name_H-M   'P 1'
#
loop_
_entity.id
_entity.type
_entity.pdbx_description
1 polymer ?
#
loop_
_entity_poly.entity_id
_entity_poly.type
_entity_poly.pdbx_seq_one_letter_code
_entity_poly.pdbx_strand_id
1 'polypeptide(L)'
;MSKTARALLVSALAISMVACQTTPSGSETTGDSTASLQGMLNALAPGDTLTLEPRIYEHGAVLKVLVPDVRIDGNGATLQATNDETSAVQILADGVQLSNIRLTAPPQGPRYMSPDEHKLVIGADNVAVSHVNIDGSAGAGVFVDGAQNFAIRDLTVHGTRADGLHMTNGAGNGVVEGVRTDQTGDDGVAVVSYGADASSCHDITVSDVHVGSTRWGRGMTVVGGRNITMRGFTVADTDSAGVYVATEGDPYFTRTVENVSISDGTVTGANRNAGIVQGAVLVAVENPGTAVRNVSISDIRIAATPPSAERNVAIYTETGTLQDVRISRISLDNSTLPAFFTNADTESFAVTGWTAGGKPIAVS
;
A
#
# COMPACT_ATOMS: atom_id res chain seq x y z
N MET A 1 87.36 7.16 12.04
CA MET A 1 86.41 7.81 12.94
C MET A 1 85.08 7.02 12.84
N SER A 2 84.89 6.19 13.85
CA SER A 2 83.79 5.25 13.96
C SER A 2 82.55 5.92 14.49
N LYS A 3 81.38 5.60 13.94
CA LYS A 3 80.10 5.80 14.63
C LYS A 3 79.24 4.56 14.48
N THR A 4 79.23 3.81 15.52
CA THR A 4 78.41 2.64 15.82
C THR A 4 76.90 3.07 15.86
N ALA A 5 76.05 2.42 15.09
CA ALA A 5 74.59 2.53 15.23
C ALA A 5 74.06 1.27 15.90
N ARG A 6 73.44 1.41 17.04
CA ARG A 6 72.72 0.35 17.77
C ARG A 6 71.38 0.06 17.09
N ALA A 7 71.15 -1.19 16.74
CA ALA A 7 69.87 -1.70 16.33
C ALA A 7 69.03 -2.01 17.56
N LEU A 8 67.83 -1.41 17.62
CA LEU A 8 66.75 -1.80 18.55
C LEU A 8 65.93 -2.90 17.90
N LEU A 9 65.92 -4.06 18.51
CA LEU A 9 64.94 -5.13 18.21
C LEU A 9 63.61 -4.72 18.83
N VAL A 10 62.59 -4.52 17.99
CA VAL A 10 61.21 -4.40 18.42
C VAL A 10 60.59 -5.78 18.19
N SER A 11 60.26 -6.49 19.25
CA SER A 11 59.49 -7.73 19.22
C SER A 11 58.04 -7.43 18.90
N ALA A 12 57.58 -7.79 17.72
CA ALA A 12 56.17 -7.74 17.36
C ALA A 12 55.46 -8.95 17.96
N LEU A 13 54.62 -8.68 18.94
CA LEU A 13 53.65 -9.64 19.50
C LEU A 13 52.50 -9.78 18.52
N ALA A 14 52.45 -10.88 17.79
CA ALA A 14 51.30 -11.19 16.91
C ALA A 14 50.14 -11.64 17.77
N ILE A 15 49.14 -10.73 17.96
CA ILE A 15 47.84 -11.11 18.52
C ILE A 15 47.04 -11.73 17.39
N SER A 16 46.87 -13.04 17.42
CA SER A 16 45.96 -13.80 16.57
C SER A 16 44.50 -13.43 16.97
N MET A 17 43.88 -12.51 16.27
CA MET A 17 42.44 -12.36 16.34
C MET A 17 41.79 -13.56 15.63
N VAL A 18 41.27 -14.49 16.40
CA VAL A 18 40.32 -15.49 15.91
C VAL A 18 39.04 -14.71 15.59
N ALA A 19 38.85 -14.38 14.34
CA ALA A 19 37.55 -13.90 13.85
C ALA A 19 36.58 -15.06 14.01
N CYS A 20 35.70 -14.95 15.01
CA CYS A 20 34.53 -15.79 15.11
C CYS A 20 33.64 -15.41 13.92
N GLN A 21 33.75 -16.14 12.81
CA GLN A 21 32.78 -16.07 11.73
C GLN A 21 31.51 -16.71 12.28
N THR A 22 30.58 -15.87 12.71
CA THR A 22 29.17 -16.25 12.82
C THR A 22 28.67 -16.50 11.40
N THR A 23 28.73 -17.75 10.96
CA THR A 23 27.93 -18.20 9.83
C THR A 23 26.49 -17.87 10.16
N PRO A 24 25.76 -17.17 9.28
CA PRO A 24 24.31 -17.08 9.47
C PRO A 24 23.80 -18.53 9.52
N SER A 25 23.14 -18.89 10.61
CA SER A 25 22.48 -20.18 10.74
C SER A 25 21.51 -20.29 9.57
N GLY A 26 21.81 -21.17 8.61
CA GLY A 26 20.89 -21.46 7.52
C GLY A 26 19.58 -21.90 8.16
N SER A 27 18.50 -21.19 7.80
CA SER A 27 17.15 -21.59 8.17
C SER A 27 16.89 -22.96 7.53
N GLU A 28 16.88 -24.01 8.34
CA GLU A 28 16.41 -25.30 7.86
C GLU A 28 14.93 -25.14 7.49
N THR A 29 14.61 -25.28 6.20
CA THR A 29 13.24 -25.46 5.73
C THR A 29 12.82 -26.85 6.17
N THR A 30 12.06 -26.93 7.24
CA THR A 30 11.33 -28.17 7.57
C THR A 30 10.10 -28.20 6.67
N GLY A 31 9.92 -29.18 5.80
CA GLY A 31 8.85 -29.29 4.82
C GLY A 31 7.45 -28.75 5.24
N ASP A 32 6.39 -28.99 4.50
CA ASP A 32 5.09 -28.36 4.70
C ASP A 32 4.64 -28.31 6.18
N SER A 33 4.59 -27.10 6.72
CA SER A 33 4.25 -26.80 8.10
C SER A 33 2.75 -26.47 8.29
N THR A 34 1.95 -26.55 7.24
CA THR A 34 0.52 -26.14 7.26
C THR A 34 -0.24 -26.72 8.45
N ALA A 35 -0.19 -28.05 8.60
CA ALA A 35 -0.94 -28.71 9.67
C ALA A 35 -0.46 -28.33 11.07
N SER A 36 0.84 -28.15 11.26
CA SER A 36 1.40 -27.74 12.56
C SER A 36 1.08 -26.29 12.89
N LEU A 37 1.20 -25.35 11.93
CA LEU A 37 0.83 -23.96 12.10
C LEU A 37 -0.67 -23.82 12.41
N GLN A 38 -1.51 -24.46 11.59
CA GLN A 38 -2.97 -24.42 11.82
C GLN A 38 -3.35 -25.07 13.15
N GLY A 39 -2.64 -26.12 13.56
CA GLY A 39 -2.80 -26.73 14.87
C GLY A 39 -2.46 -25.78 16.01
N MET A 40 -1.36 -25.03 15.93
CA MET A 40 -0.99 -23.99 16.90
C MET A 40 -2.06 -22.89 16.98
N LEU A 41 -2.54 -22.38 15.82
CA LEU A 41 -3.58 -21.35 15.76
C LEU A 41 -4.90 -21.84 16.37
N ASN A 42 -5.30 -23.08 16.10
CA ASN A 42 -6.54 -23.67 16.59
C ASN A 42 -6.50 -24.02 18.11
N ALA A 43 -5.30 -24.20 18.66
CA ALA A 43 -5.12 -24.52 20.08
C ALA A 43 -5.18 -23.30 21.01
N LEU A 44 -5.22 -22.09 20.45
CA LEU A 44 -5.32 -20.85 21.23
C LEU A 44 -6.71 -20.75 21.91
N ALA A 45 -6.75 -20.08 23.04
CA ALA A 45 -7.95 -19.59 23.69
C ALA A 45 -7.97 -18.04 23.64
N PRO A 46 -9.14 -17.40 23.75
CA PRO A 46 -9.22 -15.95 23.83
C PRO A 46 -8.31 -15.35 24.91
N GLY A 47 -7.50 -14.37 24.56
CA GLY A 47 -6.49 -13.76 25.44
C GLY A 47 -5.09 -14.37 25.32
N ASP A 48 -4.94 -15.49 24.65
CA ASP A 48 -3.63 -16.15 24.50
C ASP A 48 -2.69 -15.37 23.58
N THR A 49 -1.40 -15.65 23.77
CA THR A 49 -0.33 -15.18 22.90
C THR A 49 0.42 -16.37 22.30
N LEU A 50 0.47 -16.44 20.98
CA LEU A 50 1.33 -17.35 20.23
C LEU A 50 2.59 -16.59 19.81
N THR A 51 3.77 -17.03 20.25
CA THR A 51 5.05 -16.55 19.75
C THR A 51 5.68 -17.65 18.89
N LEU A 52 5.95 -17.34 17.63
CA LEU A 52 6.58 -18.29 16.72
C LEU A 52 8.11 -18.35 16.94
N GLU A 53 8.72 -19.46 16.60
CA GLU A 53 10.18 -19.52 16.51
C GLU A 53 10.64 -18.75 15.25
N PRO A 54 11.78 -18.02 15.30
CA PRO A 54 12.27 -17.23 14.19
C PRO A 54 12.88 -18.11 13.09
N ARG A 55 12.04 -18.80 12.33
CA ARG A 55 12.40 -19.68 11.23
C ARG A 55 11.43 -19.57 10.07
N ILE A 56 11.71 -20.24 8.97
CA ILE A 56 10.79 -20.37 7.85
C ILE A 56 9.80 -21.52 8.12
N TYR A 57 8.54 -21.22 7.93
CA TYR A 57 7.43 -22.17 7.92
C TYR A 57 6.81 -22.18 6.52
N GLU A 58 7.00 -23.26 5.78
CA GLU A 58 6.34 -23.45 4.50
C GLU A 58 4.88 -23.88 4.72
N HIS A 59 3.97 -23.32 3.92
CA HIS A 59 2.57 -23.73 3.95
C HIS A 59 2.02 -23.84 2.52
N GLY A 60 1.33 -24.95 2.25
CA GLY A 60 0.66 -25.24 0.98
C GLY A 60 -0.85 -25.01 0.99
N ALA A 61 -1.42 -24.67 2.15
CA ALA A 61 -2.83 -24.32 2.30
C ALA A 61 -3.01 -23.02 3.09
N VAL A 62 -4.19 -22.42 2.98
CA VAL A 62 -4.60 -21.21 3.70
C VAL A 62 -4.48 -21.43 5.21
N LEU A 63 -3.85 -20.46 5.89
CA LEU A 63 -3.79 -20.41 7.35
C LEU A 63 -4.90 -19.50 7.86
N LYS A 64 -5.70 -19.96 8.83
CA LYS A 64 -6.86 -19.24 9.33
C LYS A 64 -6.73 -18.98 10.83
N VAL A 65 -6.87 -17.72 11.26
CA VAL A 65 -6.99 -17.31 12.64
C VAL A 65 -8.49 -17.21 12.94
N LEU A 66 -9.00 -18.17 13.73
CA LEU A 66 -10.43 -18.34 14.03
C LEU A 66 -10.76 -18.08 15.51
N VAL A 67 -9.76 -17.85 16.35
CA VAL A 67 -9.94 -17.59 17.79
C VAL A 67 -9.85 -16.09 18.03
N PRO A 68 -10.87 -15.47 18.63
CA PRO A 68 -10.87 -14.04 18.88
C PRO A 68 -9.93 -13.64 20.03
N ASP A 69 -9.60 -12.34 20.07
CA ASP A 69 -8.82 -11.72 21.14
C ASP A 69 -7.43 -12.34 21.38
N VAL A 70 -6.82 -12.92 20.35
CA VAL A 70 -5.47 -13.52 20.46
C VAL A 70 -4.38 -12.60 19.91
N ARG A 71 -3.17 -12.81 20.39
CA ARG A 71 -1.96 -12.17 19.90
C ARG A 71 -1.09 -13.19 19.18
N ILE A 72 -0.64 -12.85 17.99
CA ILE A 72 0.31 -13.66 17.21
C ILE A 72 1.55 -12.80 17.01
N ASP A 73 2.62 -13.14 17.71
CA ASP A 73 3.93 -12.53 17.52
C ASP A 73 4.76 -13.47 16.64
N GLY A 74 5.01 -13.04 15.43
CA GLY A 74 5.86 -13.77 14.49
C GLY A 74 7.31 -13.85 14.96
N ASN A 75 7.77 -12.95 15.84
CA ASN A 75 9.15 -12.95 16.38
C ASN A 75 10.22 -13.09 15.27
N GLY A 76 9.97 -12.51 14.09
CA GLY A 76 10.84 -12.60 12.93
C GLY A 76 10.70 -13.87 12.09
N ALA A 77 9.72 -14.72 12.36
CA ALA A 77 9.40 -15.88 11.52
C ALA A 77 8.95 -15.46 10.12
N THR A 78 9.14 -16.36 9.17
CA THR A 78 8.63 -16.24 7.81
C THR A 78 7.57 -17.32 7.56
N LEU A 79 6.37 -16.93 7.15
CA LEU A 79 5.35 -17.84 6.61
C LEU A 79 5.44 -17.81 5.08
N GLN A 80 5.97 -18.88 4.51
CA GLN A 80 6.23 -19.00 3.08
C GLN A 80 5.15 -19.86 2.41
N ALA A 81 4.30 -19.23 1.61
CA ALA A 81 3.35 -19.97 0.80
C ALA A 81 4.06 -20.66 -0.37
N THR A 82 3.67 -21.88 -0.65
CA THR A 82 4.20 -22.71 -1.75
C THR A 82 3.21 -22.85 -2.91
N ASN A 83 1.96 -22.37 -2.73
CA ASN A 83 0.88 -22.45 -3.72
C ASN A 83 0.14 -21.11 -3.77
N ASP A 84 0.00 -20.56 -4.97
CA ASP A 84 -0.68 -19.28 -5.22
C ASP A 84 -2.16 -19.30 -4.82
N GLU A 85 -2.88 -20.38 -5.14
CA GLU A 85 -4.32 -20.51 -4.93
C GLU A 85 -4.71 -20.61 -3.45
N THR A 86 -3.72 -20.84 -2.57
CA THR A 86 -3.92 -21.03 -1.13
C THR A 86 -2.88 -20.30 -0.30
N SER A 87 -2.38 -19.17 -0.84
CA SER A 87 -1.26 -18.43 -0.25
C SER A 87 -1.62 -17.60 0.98
N ALA A 88 -2.91 -17.46 1.31
CA ALA A 88 -3.37 -16.52 2.31
C ALA A 88 -3.07 -16.94 3.76
N VAL A 89 -2.81 -15.91 4.57
CA VAL A 89 -3.06 -15.91 6.01
C VAL A 89 -4.31 -15.07 6.24
N GLN A 90 -5.37 -15.68 6.78
CA GLN A 90 -6.67 -15.03 6.97
C GLN A 90 -6.96 -14.81 8.45
N ILE A 91 -7.25 -13.56 8.82
CA ILE A 91 -7.74 -13.19 10.15
C ILE A 91 -9.26 -13.08 10.06
N LEU A 92 -9.96 -14.06 10.62
CA LEU A 92 -11.41 -14.21 10.53
C LEU A 92 -12.10 -14.19 11.91
N ALA A 93 -11.37 -13.75 12.94
CA ALA A 93 -11.90 -13.58 14.29
C ALA A 93 -11.54 -12.21 14.83
N ASP A 94 -12.44 -11.61 15.62
CA ASP A 94 -12.32 -10.26 16.12
C ASP A 94 -11.20 -10.11 17.17
N GLY A 95 -10.67 -8.91 17.31
CA GLY A 95 -9.70 -8.56 18.34
C GLY A 95 -8.30 -9.15 18.16
N VAL A 96 -8.00 -9.74 17.01
CA VAL A 96 -6.70 -10.37 16.73
C VAL A 96 -5.62 -9.31 16.53
N GLN A 97 -4.45 -9.55 17.13
CA GLN A 97 -3.23 -8.77 16.93
C GLN A 97 -2.17 -9.64 16.24
N LEU A 98 -1.68 -9.20 15.06
CA LEU A 98 -0.59 -9.86 14.32
C LEU A 98 0.60 -8.93 14.25
N SER A 99 1.79 -9.41 14.64
CA SER A 99 2.98 -8.55 14.59
C SER A 99 4.28 -9.31 14.29
N ASN A 100 5.32 -8.54 13.88
CA ASN A 100 6.71 -8.99 13.76
C ASN A 100 6.89 -10.22 12.86
N ILE A 101 6.27 -10.25 11.68
CA ILE A 101 6.24 -11.42 10.81
C ILE A 101 6.55 -11.07 9.36
N ARG A 102 7.20 -11.99 8.66
CA ARG A 102 7.35 -11.94 7.21
C ARG A 102 6.42 -12.95 6.55
N LEU A 103 5.70 -12.51 5.54
CA LEU A 103 4.81 -13.33 4.74
C LEU A 103 5.32 -13.34 3.30
N THR A 104 5.53 -14.52 2.72
CA THR A 104 6.03 -14.62 1.35
C THR A 104 5.17 -15.54 0.49
N ALA A 105 5.17 -15.28 -0.82
CA ALA A 105 4.52 -16.11 -1.82
C ALA A 105 5.38 -16.14 -3.09
N PRO A 106 5.13 -17.05 -4.04
CA PRO A 106 5.84 -17.06 -5.32
C PRO A 106 5.79 -15.68 -5.99
N PRO A 107 6.94 -15.15 -6.46
CA PRO A 107 7.02 -13.76 -6.95
C PRO A 107 6.41 -13.56 -8.33
N GLN A 108 6.17 -14.64 -9.07
CA GLN A 108 5.67 -14.61 -10.45
C GLN A 108 4.50 -15.58 -10.64
N GLY A 109 3.64 -15.28 -11.59
CA GLY A 109 2.48 -16.06 -11.93
C GLY A 109 1.32 -15.18 -12.41
N PRO A 110 0.15 -15.75 -12.68
CA PRO A 110 -1.05 -14.97 -13.00
C PRO A 110 -1.54 -14.18 -11.79
N ARG A 111 -2.29 -13.10 -12.06
CA ARG A 111 -3.01 -12.39 -11.01
C ARG A 111 -4.23 -13.18 -10.57
N TYR A 112 -4.40 -13.33 -9.28
CA TYR A 112 -5.53 -13.97 -8.65
C TYR A 112 -6.35 -12.95 -7.85
N MET A 113 -7.61 -13.27 -7.53
CA MET A 113 -8.55 -12.31 -6.93
C MET A 113 -9.41 -12.90 -5.80
N SER A 114 -9.29 -14.19 -5.50
CA SER A 114 -10.05 -14.81 -4.41
C SER A 114 -9.42 -14.51 -3.05
N PRO A 115 -10.19 -14.45 -1.95
CA PRO A 115 -9.64 -14.25 -0.61
C PRO A 115 -8.56 -15.25 -0.20
N ASP A 116 -8.55 -16.45 -0.73
CA ASP A 116 -7.54 -17.48 -0.45
C ASP A 116 -6.18 -17.20 -1.12
N GLU A 117 -6.11 -16.23 -2.01
CA GLU A 117 -5.00 -15.92 -2.89
C GLU A 117 -4.29 -14.60 -2.54
N HIS A 118 -4.91 -13.72 -1.73
CA HIS A 118 -4.25 -12.55 -1.15
C HIS A 118 -3.29 -12.96 -0.04
N LYS A 119 -2.20 -12.20 0.19
CA LYS A 119 -1.22 -12.68 1.16
C LYS A 119 -1.67 -12.57 2.62
N LEU A 120 -2.29 -11.45 2.98
CA LEU A 120 -2.90 -11.24 4.28
C LEU A 120 -4.34 -10.74 4.10
N VAL A 121 -5.31 -11.45 4.65
CA VAL A 121 -6.72 -11.05 4.63
C VAL A 121 -7.16 -10.66 6.03
N ILE A 122 -7.79 -9.50 6.15
CA ILE A 122 -8.41 -8.99 7.38
C ILE A 122 -9.92 -8.96 7.13
N GLY A 123 -10.62 -10.00 7.58
CA GLY A 123 -12.07 -10.18 7.41
C GLY A 123 -12.84 -10.17 8.73
N ALA A 124 -12.26 -9.57 9.79
CA ALA A 124 -12.87 -9.49 11.11
C ALA A 124 -12.61 -8.13 11.75
N ASP A 125 -13.36 -7.77 12.77
CA ASP A 125 -13.34 -6.46 13.41
C ASP A 125 -12.27 -6.34 14.51
N ASN A 126 -11.89 -5.09 14.84
CA ASN A 126 -10.95 -4.79 15.92
C ASN A 126 -9.55 -5.42 15.74
N VAL A 127 -9.14 -5.64 14.51
CA VAL A 127 -7.86 -6.28 14.15
C VAL A 127 -6.73 -5.25 14.14
N ALA A 128 -5.60 -5.60 14.74
CA ALA A 128 -4.38 -4.81 14.68
C ALA A 128 -3.24 -5.59 14.01
N VAL A 129 -2.63 -5.00 12.99
CA VAL A 129 -1.48 -5.55 12.26
C VAL A 129 -0.32 -4.58 12.37
N SER A 130 0.86 -5.05 12.78
CA SER A 130 2.03 -4.18 12.89
C SER A 130 3.34 -4.88 12.58
N HIS A 131 4.32 -4.13 12.02
CA HIS A 131 5.65 -4.67 11.69
C HIS A 131 5.57 -5.93 10.82
N VAL A 132 4.74 -5.88 9.77
CA VAL A 132 4.56 -6.98 8.82
C VAL A 132 5.29 -6.66 7.52
N ASN A 133 6.05 -7.64 7.03
CA ASN A 133 6.74 -7.55 5.75
C ASN A 133 6.15 -8.60 4.80
N ILE A 134 5.64 -8.16 3.65
CA ILE A 134 5.09 -9.01 2.60
C ILE A 134 6.00 -8.96 1.38
N ASP A 135 6.46 -10.12 0.92
CA ASP A 135 7.32 -10.25 -0.26
C ASP A 135 6.72 -11.28 -1.22
N GLY A 136 6.05 -10.77 -2.23
CA GLY A 136 5.25 -11.56 -3.14
C GLY A 136 3.81 -11.82 -2.65
N SER A 137 2.87 -11.74 -3.57
CA SER A 137 1.46 -12.14 -3.40
C SER A 137 0.85 -12.50 -4.74
N ALA A 138 0.02 -13.54 -4.77
CA ALA A 138 -0.73 -13.90 -5.96
C ALA A 138 -1.85 -12.90 -6.28
N GLY A 139 -2.40 -12.25 -5.26
CA GLY A 139 -3.36 -11.16 -5.33
C GLY A 139 -2.80 -9.88 -4.69
N ALA A 140 -3.59 -9.22 -3.85
CA ALA A 140 -3.15 -8.09 -3.05
C ALA A 140 -2.20 -8.53 -1.91
N GLY A 141 -1.32 -7.62 -1.49
CA GLY A 141 -0.47 -7.85 -0.32
C GLY A 141 -1.31 -7.96 0.95
N VAL A 142 -2.07 -6.92 1.26
CA VAL A 142 -3.09 -6.92 2.32
C VAL A 142 -4.45 -6.62 1.71
N PHE A 143 -5.44 -7.42 2.07
CA PHE A 143 -6.82 -7.27 1.64
C PHE A 143 -7.72 -7.13 2.88
N VAL A 144 -8.28 -5.93 3.09
CA VAL A 144 -9.21 -5.64 4.19
C VAL A 144 -10.62 -5.79 3.66
N ASP A 145 -11.29 -6.86 4.06
CA ASP A 145 -12.59 -7.29 3.56
C ASP A 145 -13.69 -6.99 4.60
N GLY A 146 -14.26 -5.83 4.52
CA GLY A 146 -15.41 -5.42 5.36
C GLY A 146 -15.09 -5.14 6.82
N ALA A 147 -13.86 -5.31 7.26
CA ALA A 147 -13.44 -5.16 8.65
C ALA A 147 -13.68 -3.76 9.20
N GLN A 148 -14.15 -3.68 10.44
CA GLN A 148 -14.35 -2.44 11.18
C GLN A 148 -13.30 -2.27 12.29
N ASN A 149 -12.94 -1.03 12.59
CA ASN A 149 -12.00 -0.68 13.68
C ASN A 149 -10.63 -1.36 13.51
N PHE A 150 -10.12 -1.43 12.29
CA PHE A 150 -8.82 -2.03 12.03
C PHE A 150 -7.67 -1.02 12.16
N ALA A 151 -6.49 -1.52 12.52
CA ALA A 151 -5.26 -0.74 12.57
C ALA A 151 -4.13 -1.47 11.85
N ILE A 152 -3.50 -0.80 10.87
CA ILE A 152 -2.32 -1.31 10.15
C ILE A 152 -1.19 -0.33 10.36
N ARG A 153 -0.06 -0.79 10.93
CA ARG A 153 1.12 0.03 11.19
C ARG A 153 2.41 -0.66 10.75
N ASP A 154 3.35 0.13 10.24
CA ASP A 154 4.68 -0.36 9.86
C ASP A 154 4.60 -1.57 8.92
N LEU A 155 3.83 -1.41 7.83
CA LEU A 155 3.64 -2.43 6.79
C LEU A 155 4.60 -2.18 5.63
N THR A 156 5.32 -3.21 5.21
CA THR A 156 6.09 -3.20 3.96
C THR A 156 5.56 -4.28 3.02
N VAL A 157 5.28 -3.90 1.76
CA VAL A 157 4.76 -4.80 0.73
C VAL A 157 5.57 -4.65 -0.54
N HIS A 158 6.06 -5.74 -1.07
CA HIS A 158 6.82 -5.77 -2.31
C HIS A 158 6.34 -6.88 -3.24
N GLY A 159 6.27 -6.59 -4.55
CA GLY A 159 6.13 -7.62 -5.58
C GLY A 159 4.76 -8.33 -5.61
N THR A 160 3.66 -7.63 -5.34
CA THR A 160 2.30 -8.18 -5.45
C THR A 160 1.85 -8.29 -6.90
N ARG A 161 0.80 -9.08 -7.17
CA ARG A 161 0.19 -9.19 -8.52
C ARG A 161 -1.12 -8.41 -8.63
N ALA A 162 -1.60 -7.84 -7.52
CA ALA A 162 -2.64 -6.84 -7.43
C ALA A 162 -2.13 -5.69 -6.53
N ASP A 163 -3.01 -5.05 -5.76
CA ASP A 163 -2.66 -3.91 -4.92
C ASP A 163 -1.63 -4.25 -3.83
N GLY A 164 -0.96 -3.23 -3.34
CA GLY A 164 -0.17 -3.35 -2.13
C GLY A 164 -1.05 -3.52 -0.90
N LEU A 165 -1.96 -2.57 -0.68
CA LEU A 165 -2.99 -2.59 0.36
C LEU A 165 -4.33 -2.22 -0.25
N HIS A 166 -5.30 -3.12 -0.16
CA HIS A 166 -6.66 -2.96 -0.68
C HIS A 166 -7.69 -3.00 0.45
N MET A 167 -8.49 -1.97 0.60
CA MET A 167 -9.57 -1.87 1.59
C MET A 167 -10.90 -1.79 0.85
N THR A 168 -11.82 -2.72 1.10
CA THR A 168 -13.05 -2.86 0.33
C THR A 168 -14.21 -3.43 1.15
N ASN A 169 -15.32 -3.68 0.50
CA ASN A 169 -16.52 -4.32 1.03
C ASN A 169 -17.08 -3.63 2.30
N GLY A 170 -16.99 -2.30 2.32
CA GLY A 170 -17.47 -1.52 3.47
C GLY A 170 -16.50 -1.48 4.65
N ALA A 171 -15.23 -1.77 4.45
CA ALA A 171 -14.21 -1.58 5.49
C ALA A 171 -14.28 -0.18 6.09
N GLY A 172 -14.18 -0.07 7.42
CA GLY A 172 -14.42 1.22 8.07
C GLY A 172 -13.75 1.40 9.43
N ASN A 173 -13.78 2.67 9.91
CA ASN A 173 -13.13 3.08 11.16
C ASN A 173 -11.66 2.64 11.21
N GLY A 174 -10.96 2.75 10.08
CA GLY A 174 -9.61 2.23 9.88
C GLY A 174 -8.52 3.27 10.12
N VAL A 175 -7.41 2.83 10.69
CA VAL A 175 -6.17 3.62 10.80
C VAL A 175 -5.04 2.87 10.11
N VAL A 176 -4.43 3.52 9.13
CA VAL A 176 -3.29 2.99 8.36
C VAL A 176 -2.14 3.98 8.49
N GLU A 177 -0.99 3.53 8.96
CA GLU A 177 0.18 4.39 9.23
C GLU A 177 1.50 3.67 8.94
N GLY A 178 2.46 4.37 8.31
CA GLY A 178 3.79 3.80 8.07
C GLY A 178 3.78 2.68 7.02
N VAL A 179 3.12 2.88 5.87
CA VAL A 179 3.03 1.86 4.82
C VAL A 179 4.04 2.13 3.71
N ARG A 180 4.76 1.10 3.31
CA ARG A 180 5.67 1.11 2.16
C ARG A 180 5.23 0.04 1.18
N THR A 181 4.94 0.44 -0.06
CA THR A 181 4.63 -0.50 -1.15
C THR A 181 5.59 -0.27 -2.31
N ASP A 182 6.02 -1.33 -2.96
CA ASP A 182 6.86 -1.24 -4.15
C ASP A 182 6.61 -2.41 -5.10
N GLN A 183 6.70 -2.16 -6.40
CA GLN A 183 6.44 -3.14 -7.46
C GLN A 183 5.08 -3.83 -7.29
N THR A 184 4.05 -3.08 -6.92
CA THR A 184 2.69 -3.63 -6.88
C THR A 184 2.19 -3.95 -8.28
N GLY A 185 1.37 -4.96 -8.38
CA GLY A 185 0.76 -5.36 -9.65
C GLY A 185 -0.36 -4.42 -10.07
N ASP A 186 -0.98 -3.74 -9.12
CA ASP A 186 -2.00 -2.72 -9.28
C ASP A 186 -1.72 -1.53 -8.35
N ASP A 187 -2.72 -0.93 -7.71
CA ASP A 187 -2.56 0.26 -6.89
C ASP A 187 -1.61 0.06 -5.69
N GLY A 188 -0.93 1.12 -5.30
CA GLY A 188 -0.08 1.10 -4.09
C GLY A 188 -0.93 0.93 -2.83
N VAL A 189 -1.85 1.88 -2.58
CA VAL A 189 -2.82 1.86 -1.49
C VAL A 189 -4.19 2.29 -2.02
N ALA A 190 -5.19 1.43 -1.89
CA ALA A 190 -6.51 1.63 -2.43
C ALA A 190 -7.63 1.50 -1.38
N VAL A 191 -8.56 2.44 -1.43
CA VAL A 191 -9.90 2.36 -0.80
C VAL A 191 -10.91 2.25 -1.93
N VAL A 192 -11.58 1.09 -2.02
CA VAL A 192 -12.49 0.79 -3.13
C VAL A 192 -13.84 0.35 -2.60
N SER A 193 -14.90 0.92 -3.15
CA SER A 193 -16.28 0.51 -2.84
C SER A 193 -17.00 0.16 -4.11
N TYR A 194 -17.15 -1.12 -4.37
CA TYR A 194 -17.88 -1.62 -5.53
C TYR A 194 -19.39 -1.43 -5.37
N GLY A 195 -20.11 -1.33 -6.47
CA GLY A 195 -21.57 -1.24 -6.44
C GLY A 195 -22.26 -2.44 -5.81
N ALA A 196 -21.63 -3.61 -5.93
CA ALA A 196 -22.09 -4.87 -5.34
C ALA A 196 -21.85 -5.00 -3.83
N ASP A 197 -20.96 -4.19 -3.25
CA ASP A 197 -20.67 -4.23 -1.81
C ASP A 197 -21.92 -3.91 -0.98
N ALA A 198 -21.99 -4.42 0.23
CA ALA A 198 -23.10 -4.12 1.13
C ALA A 198 -23.14 -2.63 1.53
N SER A 199 -21.96 -2.01 1.71
CA SER A 199 -21.80 -0.61 2.06
C SER A 199 -20.53 -0.02 1.45
N SER A 200 -20.40 1.30 1.48
CA SER A 200 -19.15 1.98 1.10
C SER A 200 -18.13 1.90 2.23
N CYS A 201 -16.86 1.80 1.87
CA CYS A 201 -15.76 2.03 2.79
C CYS A 201 -15.88 3.41 3.43
N HIS A 202 -15.54 3.53 4.73
CA HIS A 202 -15.79 4.78 5.44
C HIS A 202 -14.89 5.02 6.65
N ASP A 203 -14.73 6.31 6.98
CA ASP A 203 -14.03 6.73 8.20
C ASP A 203 -12.62 6.13 8.31
N ILE A 204 -11.85 6.20 7.21
CA ILE A 204 -10.48 5.65 7.12
C ILE A 204 -9.46 6.78 7.07
N THR A 205 -8.45 6.69 7.90
CA THR A 205 -7.29 7.58 7.88
C THR A 205 -6.04 6.82 7.45
N VAL A 206 -5.37 7.32 6.41
CA VAL A 206 -4.12 6.78 5.87
C VAL A 206 -3.04 7.86 6.00
N SER A 207 -1.90 7.52 6.61
CA SER A 207 -0.82 8.48 6.81
C SER A 207 0.56 7.83 6.74
N ASP A 208 1.58 8.64 6.46
CA ASP A 208 2.98 8.20 6.30
C ASP A 208 3.10 7.02 5.31
N VAL A 209 2.79 7.29 4.03
CA VAL A 209 2.81 6.28 2.97
C VAL A 209 3.93 6.54 1.99
N HIS A 210 4.61 5.48 1.60
CA HIS A 210 5.58 5.50 0.52
C HIS A 210 5.23 4.45 -0.53
N VAL A 211 4.81 4.89 -1.71
CA VAL A 211 4.62 4.04 -2.89
C VAL A 211 5.86 4.20 -3.77
N GLY A 212 6.64 3.14 -3.92
CA GLY A 212 7.87 3.15 -4.74
C GLY A 212 7.55 3.05 -6.23
N SER A 213 6.79 2.05 -6.64
CA SER A 213 6.37 1.85 -8.03
C SER A 213 5.14 0.96 -8.14
N THR A 214 4.41 1.10 -9.25
CA THR A 214 3.34 0.18 -9.65
C THR A 214 3.61 -0.33 -11.06
N ARG A 215 3.28 -1.59 -11.33
CA ARG A 215 3.44 -2.19 -12.67
C ARG A 215 2.22 -2.00 -13.55
N TRP A 216 1.07 -1.85 -12.91
CA TRP A 216 -0.22 -1.50 -13.49
C TRP A 216 -1.02 -0.84 -12.37
N GLY A 217 -1.75 0.24 -12.60
CA GLY A 217 -2.51 0.92 -11.55
C GLY A 217 -1.86 2.21 -11.04
N ARG A 218 -2.32 2.69 -9.90
CA ARG A 218 -2.11 4.04 -9.37
C ARG A 218 -1.33 4.00 -8.04
N GLY A 219 -1.03 5.18 -7.51
CA GLY A 219 -0.33 5.28 -6.22
C GLY A 219 -1.30 5.23 -5.04
N MET A 220 -1.97 6.35 -4.77
CA MET A 220 -2.96 6.54 -3.72
C MET A 220 -4.35 6.65 -4.35
N THR A 221 -5.26 5.75 -3.99
CA THR A 221 -6.52 5.57 -4.71
C THR A 221 -7.73 5.61 -3.77
N VAL A 222 -8.75 6.39 -4.13
CA VAL A 222 -10.09 6.35 -3.54
C VAL A 222 -11.11 6.19 -4.65
N VAL A 223 -11.69 5.01 -4.79
CA VAL A 223 -12.67 4.68 -5.82
C VAL A 223 -13.97 4.23 -5.15
N GLY A 224 -14.81 5.21 -4.85
CA GLY A 224 -15.95 5.03 -3.95
C GLY A 224 -15.54 5.03 -2.48
N GLY A 225 -16.35 5.66 -1.64
CA GLY A 225 -16.09 5.72 -0.19
C GLY A 225 -16.48 7.08 0.40
N ARG A 226 -16.52 7.16 1.72
CA ARG A 226 -16.88 8.40 2.42
C ARG A 226 -16.01 8.64 3.65
N ASN A 227 -15.74 9.91 3.96
CA ASN A 227 -14.91 10.32 5.11
C ASN A 227 -13.52 9.70 5.08
N ILE A 228 -12.83 9.79 3.95
CA ILE A 228 -11.48 9.23 3.78
C ILE A 228 -10.45 10.35 3.88
N THR A 229 -9.44 10.15 4.70
CA THR A 229 -8.31 11.08 4.82
C THR A 229 -7.02 10.37 4.46
N MET A 230 -6.26 10.92 3.50
CA MET A 230 -4.91 10.44 3.15
C MET A 230 -3.93 11.61 3.24
N ARG A 231 -2.86 11.46 4.01
CA ARG A 231 -1.90 12.55 4.23
C ARG A 231 -0.48 12.08 4.47
N GLY A 232 0.48 12.94 4.16
CA GLY A 232 1.90 12.65 4.42
C GLY A 232 2.38 11.47 3.59
N PHE A 233 2.45 11.62 2.25
CA PHE A 233 2.81 10.52 1.39
C PHE A 233 3.84 10.89 0.32
N THR A 234 4.53 9.88 -0.16
CA THR A 234 5.35 9.94 -1.39
C THR A 234 4.91 8.85 -2.34
N VAL A 235 4.75 9.20 -3.60
CA VAL A 235 4.40 8.28 -4.69
C VAL A 235 5.41 8.46 -5.80
N ALA A 236 5.96 7.35 -6.29
CA ALA A 236 6.90 7.37 -7.40
C ALA A 236 6.53 6.34 -8.47
N ASP A 237 6.88 6.64 -9.70
CA ASP A 237 6.95 5.71 -10.83
C ASP A 237 5.70 4.83 -11.03
N THR A 238 4.52 5.41 -10.89
CA THR A 238 3.27 4.68 -11.12
C THR A 238 2.98 4.49 -12.61
N ASP A 239 2.34 3.37 -12.96
CA ASP A 239 1.87 3.11 -14.32
C ASP A 239 0.84 4.15 -14.76
N SER A 240 -0.13 4.43 -13.92
CA SER A 240 -1.21 5.39 -14.10
C SER A 240 -1.06 6.57 -13.13
N ALA A 241 -2.14 7.23 -12.71
CA ALA A 241 -2.07 8.40 -11.83
C ALA A 241 -1.34 8.12 -10.50
N GLY A 242 -0.65 9.12 -9.96
CA GLY A 242 -0.08 9.04 -8.62
C GLY A 242 -1.14 9.16 -7.52
N VAL A 243 -2.14 10.02 -7.74
CA VAL A 243 -3.32 10.17 -6.89
C VAL A 243 -4.56 10.04 -7.76
N TYR A 244 -5.49 9.19 -7.36
CA TYR A 244 -6.71 8.91 -8.10
C TYR A 244 -7.94 8.93 -7.19
N VAL A 245 -8.90 9.77 -7.49
CA VAL A 245 -10.19 9.86 -6.79
C VAL A 245 -11.31 9.75 -7.82
N ALA A 246 -12.08 8.66 -7.78
CA ALA A 246 -13.04 8.43 -8.85
C ALA A 246 -14.28 7.62 -8.46
N THR A 247 -15.28 7.72 -9.33
CA THR A 247 -16.31 6.68 -9.50
C THR A 247 -16.11 6.04 -10.86
N GLU A 248 -15.91 4.73 -10.90
CA GLU A 248 -15.66 3.98 -12.13
C GLU A 248 -16.94 3.28 -12.60
N GLY A 249 -17.22 3.35 -13.90
CA GLY A 249 -18.32 2.66 -14.56
C GLY A 249 -18.05 1.16 -14.80
N ASP A 250 -18.57 0.63 -15.91
CA ASP A 250 -18.36 -0.76 -16.32
C ASP A 250 -16.86 -1.09 -16.46
N PRO A 251 -16.38 -2.20 -15.92
CA PRO A 251 -17.09 -3.30 -15.26
C PRO A 251 -17.21 -3.18 -13.73
N TYR A 252 -16.66 -2.15 -13.11
CA TYR A 252 -16.50 -2.06 -11.66
C TYR A 252 -17.70 -1.44 -10.94
N PHE A 253 -18.43 -0.50 -11.59
CA PHE A 253 -19.60 0.17 -11.06
C PHE A 253 -19.44 0.63 -9.62
N THR A 254 -18.42 1.43 -9.35
CA THR A 254 -18.08 1.83 -7.99
C THR A 254 -19.03 2.89 -7.44
N ARG A 255 -19.07 3.02 -6.13
CA ARG A 255 -20.00 3.90 -5.40
C ARG A 255 -19.55 5.36 -5.40
N THR A 256 -20.41 6.23 -4.93
CA THR A 256 -20.13 7.65 -4.69
C THR A 256 -18.89 7.84 -3.80
N VAL A 257 -18.08 8.82 -4.16
CA VAL A 257 -16.99 9.36 -3.34
C VAL A 257 -17.51 10.62 -2.62
N GLU A 258 -17.35 10.66 -1.29
CA GLU A 258 -17.85 11.78 -0.49
C GLU A 258 -16.92 12.09 0.69
N ASN A 259 -16.69 13.39 0.96
CA ASN A 259 -15.88 13.87 2.09
C ASN A 259 -14.47 13.26 2.09
N VAL A 260 -13.73 13.46 1.03
CA VAL A 260 -12.34 12.94 0.90
C VAL A 260 -11.34 14.09 1.02
N SER A 261 -10.31 13.90 1.84
CA SER A 261 -9.21 14.83 2.00
C SER A 261 -7.88 14.13 1.70
N ILE A 262 -7.12 14.66 0.73
CA ILE A 262 -5.78 14.16 0.37
C ILE A 262 -4.80 15.32 0.45
N SER A 263 -3.76 15.21 1.28
CA SER A 263 -2.83 16.32 1.50
C SER A 263 -1.40 15.92 1.83
N ASP A 264 -0.51 16.90 1.75
CA ASP A 264 0.87 16.78 2.19
C ASP A 264 1.62 15.66 1.44
N GLY A 265 1.55 15.69 0.11
CA GLY A 265 2.08 14.63 -0.74
C GLY A 265 3.16 15.07 -1.73
N THR A 266 3.96 14.11 -2.14
CA THR A 266 4.87 14.25 -3.29
C THR A 266 4.57 13.15 -4.29
N VAL A 267 4.40 13.52 -5.56
CA VAL A 267 4.15 12.61 -6.69
C VAL A 267 5.26 12.81 -7.72
N THR A 268 6.00 11.78 -8.02
CA THR A 268 7.14 11.84 -8.96
C THR A 268 7.03 10.73 -10.01
N GLY A 269 7.16 11.08 -11.29
CA GLY A 269 7.17 10.09 -12.37
C GLY A 269 5.88 9.29 -12.52
N ALA A 270 4.73 9.85 -12.13
CA ALA A 270 3.44 9.17 -12.27
C ALA A 270 2.95 9.18 -13.73
N ASN A 271 2.09 8.22 -14.06
CA ASN A 271 1.50 7.98 -15.38
C ASN A 271 2.57 7.65 -16.44
N ARG A 272 3.36 6.63 -16.16
CA ARG A 272 4.42 6.16 -17.06
C ARG A 272 3.90 5.40 -18.28
N ASN A 273 2.70 4.85 -18.20
CA ASN A 273 2.07 4.14 -19.31
C ASN A 273 1.62 5.13 -20.38
N ALA A 274 2.26 5.08 -21.55
CA ALA A 274 1.95 5.96 -22.65
C ALA A 274 0.57 5.70 -23.31
N GLY A 275 -0.08 4.58 -22.99
CA GLY A 275 -1.45 4.26 -23.42
C GLY A 275 -2.55 4.82 -22.52
N ILE A 276 -2.16 5.48 -21.41
CA ILE A 276 -3.08 6.02 -20.40
C ILE A 276 -2.80 7.51 -20.21
N VAL A 277 -3.85 8.34 -20.21
CA VAL A 277 -3.73 9.79 -20.06
C VAL A 277 -4.50 10.23 -18.80
N GLN A 278 -3.89 10.06 -17.64
CA GLN A 278 -4.47 10.41 -16.34
C GLN A 278 -3.78 11.61 -15.68
N GLY A 279 -2.50 11.82 -15.95
CA GLY A 279 -1.68 12.80 -15.25
C GLY A 279 -1.17 12.28 -13.91
N ALA A 280 -0.55 13.15 -13.13
CA ALA A 280 -0.09 12.80 -11.79
C ALA A 280 -1.23 12.75 -10.75
N VAL A 281 -2.26 13.58 -10.94
CA VAL A 281 -3.45 13.62 -10.09
C VAL A 281 -4.69 13.62 -10.98
N LEU A 282 -5.60 12.68 -10.75
CA LEU A 282 -6.88 12.60 -11.45
C LEU A 282 -8.05 12.53 -10.48
N VAL A 283 -9.04 13.39 -10.70
CA VAL A 283 -10.40 13.25 -10.15
C VAL A 283 -11.34 12.92 -11.30
N ALA A 284 -12.07 11.80 -11.23
CA ALA A 284 -12.92 11.34 -12.32
C ALA A 284 -14.31 10.90 -11.86
N VAL A 285 -15.34 11.19 -12.68
CA VAL A 285 -16.70 10.73 -12.44
C VAL A 285 -17.16 9.98 -13.69
N GLU A 286 -17.20 8.66 -13.63
CA GLU A 286 -17.41 7.79 -14.79
C GLU A 286 -18.57 6.80 -14.60
N ASN A 287 -19.18 6.73 -13.39
CA ASN A 287 -20.29 5.83 -13.12
C ASN A 287 -21.63 6.61 -13.07
N PRO A 288 -22.60 6.28 -13.94
CA PRO A 288 -23.91 6.94 -13.94
C PRO A 288 -24.63 6.84 -12.60
N GLY A 289 -25.24 7.94 -12.16
CA GLY A 289 -26.01 7.98 -10.91
C GLY A 289 -25.19 8.07 -9.64
N THR A 290 -23.86 8.16 -9.77
CA THR A 290 -22.94 8.40 -8.64
C THR A 290 -22.40 9.83 -8.65
N ALA A 291 -21.65 10.18 -7.61
CA ALA A 291 -21.04 11.49 -7.47
C ALA A 291 -19.62 11.41 -6.89
N VAL A 292 -18.81 12.39 -7.26
CA VAL A 292 -17.63 12.80 -6.50
C VAL A 292 -17.93 14.16 -5.90
N ARG A 293 -18.02 14.23 -4.56
CA ARG A 293 -18.44 15.45 -3.87
C ARG A 293 -17.68 15.71 -2.58
N ASN A 294 -17.49 16.99 -2.27
CA ASN A 294 -16.74 17.46 -1.11
C ASN A 294 -15.36 16.80 -1.02
N VAL A 295 -14.57 16.93 -2.10
CA VAL A 295 -13.20 16.39 -2.19
C VAL A 295 -12.20 17.54 -2.12
N SER A 296 -11.20 17.41 -1.27
CA SER A 296 -10.10 18.35 -1.13
C SER A 296 -8.76 17.66 -1.39
N ILE A 297 -8.01 18.15 -2.38
CA ILE A 297 -6.63 17.73 -2.66
C ILE A 297 -5.75 18.95 -2.49
N SER A 298 -4.76 18.89 -1.60
CA SER A 298 -3.95 20.06 -1.30
C SER A 298 -2.51 19.75 -0.90
N ASP A 299 -1.63 20.74 -1.09
CA ASP A 299 -0.24 20.65 -0.66
C ASP A 299 0.50 19.47 -1.34
N ILE A 300 0.30 19.33 -2.65
CA ILE A 300 0.92 18.26 -3.45
C ILE A 300 2.04 18.85 -4.30
N ARG A 301 3.22 18.27 -4.17
CA ARG A 301 4.35 18.52 -5.07
C ARG A 301 4.36 17.48 -6.18
N ILE A 302 4.37 17.92 -7.44
CA ILE A 302 4.38 17.07 -8.62
C ILE A 302 5.67 17.30 -9.40
N ALA A 303 6.38 16.23 -9.74
CA ALA A 303 7.62 16.27 -10.48
C ALA A 303 7.70 15.14 -11.51
N ALA A 304 8.45 15.36 -12.58
CA ALA A 304 8.81 14.36 -13.58
C ALA A 304 7.62 13.59 -14.20
N THR A 305 6.45 14.20 -14.28
CA THR A 305 5.32 13.63 -15.05
C THR A 305 5.78 13.49 -16.51
N PRO A 306 5.69 12.28 -17.12
CA PRO A 306 6.20 12.06 -18.46
C PRO A 306 5.33 12.76 -19.52
N PRO A 307 5.89 13.14 -20.68
CA PRO A 307 5.14 13.82 -21.74
C PRO A 307 3.91 13.05 -22.24
N SER A 308 3.94 11.72 -22.19
CA SER A 308 2.81 10.87 -22.57
C SER A 308 1.57 11.04 -21.69
N ALA A 309 1.72 11.56 -20.48
CA ALA A 309 0.61 11.87 -19.59
C ALA A 309 -0.22 13.10 -20.03
N GLU A 310 0.32 13.91 -20.98
CA GLU A 310 -0.29 15.10 -21.58
C GLU A 310 -0.63 16.23 -20.60
N ARG A 311 -0.72 15.99 -19.29
CA ARG A 311 -1.08 16.95 -18.24
C ARG A 311 -0.55 16.53 -16.88
N ASN A 312 -0.52 17.45 -15.92
CA ASN A 312 -0.14 17.13 -14.53
C ASN A 312 -1.35 16.77 -13.67
N VAL A 313 -2.42 17.53 -13.76
CA VAL A 313 -3.63 17.34 -12.96
C VAL A 313 -4.86 17.38 -13.86
N ALA A 314 -5.83 16.52 -13.60
CA ALA A 314 -7.08 16.54 -14.33
C ALA A 314 -8.30 16.38 -13.42
N ILE A 315 -9.39 17.02 -13.83
CA ILE A 315 -10.76 16.72 -13.39
C ILE A 315 -11.53 16.30 -14.64
N TYR A 316 -12.08 15.09 -14.61
CA TYR A 316 -12.77 14.50 -15.76
C TYR A 316 -14.18 14.04 -15.37
N THR A 317 -15.17 14.41 -16.16
CA THR A 317 -16.54 13.98 -15.96
C THR A 317 -17.04 13.36 -17.26
N GLU A 318 -17.38 12.08 -17.21
CA GLU A 318 -18.03 11.38 -18.31
C GLU A 318 -19.53 11.28 -18.05
N THR A 319 -19.88 10.72 -16.88
CA THR A 319 -21.27 10.57 -16.42
C THR A 319 -21.30 10.75 -14.90
N GLY A 320 -22.47 11.02 -14.33
CA GLY A 320 -22.61 11.25 -12.89
C GLY A 320 -22.43 12.73 -12.51
N THR A 321 -22.13 13.03 -11.26
CA THR A 321 -22.11 14.39 -10.73
C THR A 321 -20.79 14.72 -10.04
N LEU A 322 -20.20 15.87 -10.41
CA LEU A 322 -19.07 16.46 -9.70
C LEU A 322 -19.56 17.66 -8.89
N GLN A 323 -19.18 17.76 -7.61
CA GLN A 323 -19.60 18.86 -6.74
C GLN A 323 -18.56 19.17 -5.66
N ASP A 324 -18.27 20.46 -5.42
CA ASP A 324 -17.39 20.92 -4.35
C ASP A 324 -16.02 20.24 -4.33
N VAL A 325 -15.39 20.10 -5.48
CA VAL A 325 -14.01 19.58 -5.59
C VAL A 325 -13.03 20.74 -5.50
N ARG A 326 -12.09 20.68 -4.58
CA ARG A 326 -11.06 21.70 -4.38
C ARG A 326 -9.68 21.14 -4.55
N ILE A 327 -8.90 21.69 -5.48
CA ILE A 327 -7.49 21.33 -5.67
C ILE A 327 -6.63 22.58 -5.45
N SER A 328 -5.88 22.60 -4.36
CA SER A 328 -5.18 23.82 -3.94
C SER A 328 -3.73 23.58 -3.56
N ARG A 329 -2.91 24.63 -3.70
CA ARG A 329 -1.48 24.61 -3.32
C ARG A 329 -0.69 23.45 -3.95
N ILE A 330 -0.86 23.32 -5.28
CA ILE A 330 -0.09 22.36 -6.08
C ILE A 330 1.22 23.02 -6.52
N SER A 331 2.33 22.34 -6.34
CA SER A 331 3.65 22.76 -6.80
C SER A 331 4.12 21.86 -7.95
N LEU A 332 4.31 22.45 -9.11
CA LEU A 332 4.82 21.75 -10.31
C LEU A 332 6.30 22.02 -10.47
N ASP A 333 7.13 20.98 -10.36
CA ASP A 333 8.57 21.09 -10.52
C ASP A 333 9.00 20.76 -11.95
N ASN A 334 9.53 21.79 -12.63
CA ASN A 334 10.14 21.65 -13.97
C ASN A 334 9.26 20.93 -15.01
N SER A 335 7.93 20.99 -14.87
CA SER A 335 7.01 20.40 -15.85
C SER A 335 6.82 21.33 -17.04
N THR A 336 6.89 20.78 -18.25
CA THR A 336 6.53 21.45 -19.51
C THR A 336 5.10 21.11 -19.95
N LEU A 337 4.42 20.23 -19.21
CA LEU A 337 3.05 19.83 -19.52
C LEU A 337 2.05 20.88 -19.06
N PRO A 338 0.84 20.92 -19.66
CA PRO A 338 -0.29 21.65 -19.10
C PRO A 338 -0.46 21.35 -17.61
N ALA A 339 -0.61 22.40 -16.83
CA ALA A 339 -0.78 22.28 -15.37
C ALA A 339 -2.06 21.53 -15.02
N PHE A 340 -3.13 21.85 -15.74
CA PHE A 340 -4.48 21.37 -15.46
C PHE A 340 -5.27 21.10 -16.74
N PHE A 341 -6.16 20.14 -16.68
CA PHE A 341 -7.17 19.85 -17.68
C PHE A 341 -8.51 19.57 -17.03
N THR A 342 -9.60 20.05 -17.60
CA THR A 342 -10.93 19.66 -17.18
C THR A 342 -11.93 19.74 -18.35
N ASN A 343 -12.95 18.89 -18.31
CA ASN A 343 -14.18 18.99 -19.09
C ASN A 343 -15.40 19.19 -18.19
N ALA A 344 -15.17 19.36 -16.87
CA ALA A 344 -16.25 19.58 -15.90
C ALA A 344 -16.76 21.04 -15.91
N ASP A 345 -17.97 21.22 -15.41
CA ASP A 345 -18.55 22.54 -15.18
C ASP A 345 -17.72 23.32 -14.15
N THR A 346 -17.36 24.56 -14.46
CA THR A 346 -16.53 25.43 -13.61
C THR A 346 -17.14 25.76 -12.25
N GLU A 347 -18.46 25.61 -12.08
CA GLU A 347 -19.12 25.77 -10.80
C GLU A 347 -18.94 24.58 -9.85
N SER A 348 -18.52 23.42 -10.39
CA SER A 348 -18.39 22.18 -9.63
C SER A 348 -17.06 22.02 -8.91
N PHE A 349 -16.06 22.84 -9.24
CA PHE A 349 -14.71 22.74 -8.67
C PHE A 349 -14.04 24.10 -8.44
N ALA A 350 -12.97 24.11 -7.66
CA ALA A 350 -12.09 25.25 -7.49
C ALA A 350 -10.61 24.84 -7.49
N VAL A 351 -9.79 25.58 -8.22
CA VAL A 351 -8.32 25.41 -8.26
C VAL A 351 -7.66 26.70 -7.80
N THR A 352 -6.76 26.62 -6.78
CA THR A 352 -6.18 27.83 -6.18
C THR A 352 -4.76 27.61 -5.66
N GLY A 353 -3.93 28.66 -5.69
CA GLY A 353 -2.62 28.66 -5.03
C GLY A 353 -1.57 27.80 -5.69
N TRP A 354 -1.61 27.64 -7.02
CA TRP A 354 -0.68 26.78 -7.74
C TRP A 354 0.61 27.52 -8.10
N THR A 355 1.70 26.77 -8.13
CA THR A 355 3.03 27.28 -8.54
C THR A 355 3.69 26.36 -9.58
N ALA A 356 4.50 26.95 -10.46
CA ALA A 356 5.39 26.22 -11.37
C ALA A 356 6.78 26.81 -11.27
N GLY A 357 7.78 25.96 -10.96
CA GLY A 357 9.15 26.43 -10.68
C GLY A 357 9.21 27.49 -9.56
N GLY A 358 8.36 27.35 -8.55
CA GLY A 358 8.26 28.28 -7.41
C GLY A 358 7.56 29.61 -7.69
N LYS A 359 7.01 29.81 -8.90
CA LYS A 359 6.30 31.04 -9.26
C LYS A 359 4.80 30.77 -9.33
N PRO A 360 3.93 31.67 -8.83
CA PRO A 360 2.50 31.54 -8.98
C PRO A 360 2.07 31.42 -10.45
N ILE A 361 1.12 30.54 -10.72
CA ILE A 361 0.50 30.39 -12.03
C ILE A 361 -1.01 30.51 -11.93
N ALA A 362 -1.63 31.06 -12.96
CA ALA A 362 -3.07 31.00 -13.12
C ALA A 362 -3.45 29.64 -13.72
N VAL A 363 -4.46 29.02 -13.17
CA VAL A 363 -5.02 27.76 -13.64
C VAL A 363 -6.53 27.93 -13.79
N SER A 364 -7.07 27.61 -14.96
CA SER A 364 -8.49 27.76 -15.29
C SER A 364 -8.98 26.56 -16.08
#